data_5bc17af625dcd99b26704d7ce9ddadf2
#
_entry.id   5bc17af625dcd99b26704d7ce9ddadf2
#
_cell.length_a   1.000
_cell.length_b   1.000
_cell.length_c   1.000
_cell.angle_alpha   90.00
_cell.angle_beta   90.00
_cell.angle_gamma   90.00
#
_symmetry.space_group_name_H-M   'P 1'
#
loop_
_entity.id
_entity.type
_entity.pdbx_description
1 polymer ?
#
loop_
_entity_poly.entity_id
_entity_poly.type
_entity_poly.pdbx_seq_one_letter_code
_entity_poly.pdbx_strand_id
1 'polypeptide(L)'
;KEGSQINWILGERSNGKSYQVKHKKGILRYWCDGVNYHANYKNKNEVIEECIKTKTRRFGLIRRLQEEIKPSVALNYFSDIDVYKITDGKYNTFDIYRERVYLANYDMDTHKTKRGEFIGYLVALSIEQNYAGGSFLDITDLVFEEVITRKIYLKNEPSKLLNLFCTVDRKRGTTRLWLPGNTISRVCPYFEEWGMDTLMRNIKQGDIKSVWIPTGEVDEDGVPVEVKMSVEYCKSTGRSSFVIGKHSE
;
A
#
# COMPACT_ATOMS: atom_id res chain seq x y z
N LYS A 1 -5.35 13.27 0.77
CA LYS A 1 -5.86 14.61 0.37
C LYS A 1 -6.37 14.50 -1.04
N GLU A 2 -7.46 15.16 -1.37
CA GLU A 2 -8.03 15.13 -2.72
C GLU A 2 -7.00 15.42 -3.80
N GLY A 3 -7.00 14.64 -4.87
CA GLY A 3 -6.11 14.80 -6.01
C GLY A 3 -4.69 14.24 -5.85
N SER A 4 -4.34 13.59 -4.74
CA SER A 4 -3.02 12.96 -4.61
C SER A 4 -3.02 11.56 -5.19
N GLN A 5 -2.03 11.28 -6.04
CA GLN A 5 -1.83 9.95 -6.63
C GLN A 5 -1.00 9.06 -5.69
N ILE A 6 -0.03 9.63 -4.99
CA ILE A 6 0.78 8.93 -4.00
C ILE A 6 0.32 9.34 -2.60
N ASN A 7 0.06 8.36 -1.75
CA ASN A 7 -0.45 8.58 -0.41
C ASN A 7 0.43 7.84 0.60
N TRP A 8 1.24 8.60 1.32
CA TRP A 8 2.13 8.06 2.35
C TRP A 8 1.50 8.20 3.72
N ILE A 9 1.37 7.09 4.42
CA ILE A 9 0.74 7.04 5.73
C ILE A 9 1.76 6.55 6.74
N LEU A 10 2.16 7.46 7.60
CA LEU A 10 3.09 7.22 8.68
C LEU A 10 2.34 7.00 9.99
N GLY A 11 2.85 6.14 10.83
CA GLY A 11 2.30 5.94 12.15
C GLY A 11 3.11 4.92 12.93
N GLU A 12 2.92 4.92 14.24
CA GLU A 12 3.58 3.97 15.14
C GLU A 12 3.16 2.53 14.82
N ARG A 13 4.01 1.58 15.20
CA ARG A 13 3.69 0.16 15.10
C ARG A 13 2.43 -0.13 15.92
N SER A 14 1.54 -0.96 15.41
CA SER A 14 0.25 -1.29 16.04
C SER A 14 -0.80 -0.17 16.06
N ASN A 15 -0.61 0.96 15.38
CA ASN A 15 -1.65 1.97 15.17
C ASN A 15 -2.78 1.49 14.26
N GLY A 16 -2.78 0.21 13.89
CA GLY A 16 -3.84 -0.37 13.07
C GLY A 16 -3.82 0.05 11.61
N LYS A 17 -2.70 0.60 11.08
CA LYS A 17 -2.59 0.99 9.67
C LYS A 17 -2.95 -0.14 8.69
N SER A 18 -2.60 -1.36 9.04
CA SER A 18 -2.98 -2.56 8.29
C SER A 18 -4.22 -3.28 8.85
N TYR A 19 -4.66 -2.91 10.06
CA TYR A 19 -5.68 -3.64 10.84
C TYR A 19 -7.02 -2.89 10.99
N GLN A 20 -7.11 -1.62 10.66
CA GLN A 20 -8.27 -0.77 10.98
C GLN A 20 -9.58 -1.18 10.29
N VAL A 21 -9.58 -2.17 9.44
CA VAL A 21 -10.79 -2.67 8.75
C VAL A 21 -11.55 -3.73 9.54
N LYS A 22 -10.96 -4.36 10.54
CA LYS A 22 -11.61 -5.51 11.20
C LYS A 22 -12.79 -5.19 12.09
N HIS A 23 -12.96 -3.99 12.60
CA HIS A 23 -14.01 -3.72 13.58
C HIS A 23 -14.80 -2.44 13.33
N LYS A 24 -15.96 -2.69 12.75
CA LYS A 24 -17.19 -1.88 12.90
C LYS A 24 -17.19 -0.49 12.31
N LYS A 25 -18.13 -0.26 11.37
CA LYS A 25 -18.92 0.99 11.22
C LYS A 25 -18.21 2.26 11.69
N GLY A 26 -16.97 2.38 11.43
CA GLY A 26 -16.17 3.50 11.85
C GLY A 26 -15.15 3.77 10.78
N ILE A 27 -15.54 4.49 9.77
CA ILE A 27 -14.65 5.51 9.20
C ILE A 27 -13.90 6.05 10.40
N LEU A 28 -12.58 5.92 10.44
CA LEU A 28 -11.78 6.69 11.39
C LEU A 28 -12.07 8.16 11.11
N ARG A 29 -13.02 8.68 11.82
CA ARG A 29 -13.28 10.11 11.88
C ARG A 29 -12.19 10.71 12.73
N TYR A 30 -11.10 11.11 12.10
CA TYR A 30 -10.16 12.01 12.74
C TYR A 30 -10.83 13.39 12.80
N TRP A 31 -11.19 13.80 14.01
CA TRP A 31 -11.54 15.17 14.28
C TRP A 31 -10.26 15.99 14.33
N CYS A 32 -9.92 16.66 13.25
CA CYS A 32 -9.03 17.79 13.27
C CYS A 32 -9.87 19.03 13.04
N ASP A 33 -10.01 19.86 14.05
CA ASP A 33 -10.59 21.21 13.99
C ASP A 33 -12.05 21.28 13.49
N GLY A 34 -12.91 20.36 13.92
CA GLY A 34 -14.34 20.41 13.64
C GLY A 34 -14.75 20.08 12.21
N VAL A 35 -13.82 19.73 11.35
CA VAL A 35 -14.08 19.29 9.98
C VAL A 35 -14.02 17.77 9.89
N ASN A 36 -15.11 17.14 9.42
CA ASN A 36 -15.12 15.72 9.09
C ASN A 36 -14.22 15.47 7.87
N TYR A 37 -12.94 15.23 8.10
CA TYR A 37 -12.10 14.65 7.07
C TYR A 37 -12.48 13.18 6.97
N HIS A 38 -13.20 12.81 5.95
CA HIS A 38 -13.14 11.45 5.42
C HIS A 38 -11.72 11.30 4.87
N ALA A 39 -10.82 10.78 5.71
CA ALA A 39 -9.53 10.34 5.20
C ALA A 39 -9.86 9.24 4.20
N ASN A 40 -9.68 9.51 2.92
CA ASN A 40 -9.72 8.51 1.85
C ASN A 40 -8.48 7.59 1.96
N TYR A 41 -8.18 7.21 3.21
CA TYR A 41 -7.08 6.32 3.52
C TYR A 41 -7.50 4.89 3.21
N LYS A 42 -6.75 4.28 2.32
CA LYS A 42 -6.89 2.86 2.03
C LYS A 42 -5.66 2.11 2.53
N ASN A 43 -5.85 1.27 3.51
CA ASN A 43 -4.86 0.24 3.83
C ASN A 43 -5.00 -0.95 2.87
N LYS A 44 -4.07 -1.88 2.94
CA LYS A 44 -4.05 -3.08 2.10
C LYS A 44 -5.42 -3.80 2.08
N ASN A 45 -6.02 -4.00 3.25
CA ASN A 45 -7.25 -4.77 3.37
C ASN A 45 -8.44 -4.04 2.72
N GLU A 46 -8.56 -2.72 2.95
CA GLU A 46 -9.62 -1.92 2.30
C GLU A 46 -9.51 -1.92 0.79
N VAL A 47 -8.31 -1.81 0.26
CA VAL A 47 -8.06 -1.90 -1.19
C VAL A 47 -8.50 -3.26 -1.72
N ILE A 48 -8.11 -4.34 -1.04
CA ILE A 48 -8.45 -5.70 -1.46
C ILE A 48 -9.96 -5.94 -1.37
N GLU A 49 -10.60 -5.52 -0.26
CA GLU A 49 -12.05 -5.64 -0.09
C GLU A 49 -12.83 -4.87 -1.14
N GLU A 50 -12.38 -3.66 -1.47
CA GLU A 50 -12.99 -2.86 -2.54
C GLU A 50 -12.86 -3.55 -3.91
N CYS A 51 -11.69 -4.10 -4.21
CA CYS A 51 -11.49 -4.86 -5.45
C CYS A 51 -12.38 -6.10 -5.53
N ILE A 52 -12.57 -6.82 -4.41
CA ILE A 52 -13.49 -7.96 -4.33
C ILE A 52 -14.93 -7.53 -4.64
N LYS A 53 -15.37 -6.42 -4.04
CA LYS A 53 -16.75 -5.92 -4.20
C LYS A 53 -17.05 -5.34 -5.58
N THR A 54 -16.13 -4.59 -6.13
CA THR A 54 -16.35 -3.87 -7.41
C THR A 54 -16.18 -4.75 -8.64
N LYS A 55 -15.41 -5.83 -8.55
CA LYS A 55 -15.08 -6.80 -9.63
C LYS A 55 -14.40 -6.20 -10.87
N THR A 56 -14.45 -4.89 -11.06
CA THR A 56 -13.86 -4.17 -12.20
C THR A 56 -12.48 -3.60 -11.88
N ARG A 57 -12.14 -3.50 -10.61
CA ARG A 57 -10.87 -2.99 -10.12
C ARG A 57 -9.96 -4.12 -9.69
N ARG A 58 -8.66 -3.89 -9.81
CA ARG A 58 -7.62 -4.79 -9.31
C ARG A 58 -6.64 -4.03 -8.45
N PHE A 59 -6.09 -4.70 -7.46
CA PHE A 59 -4.98 -4.16 -6.69
C PHE A 59 -3.64 -4.72 -7.19
N GLY A 60 -2.56 -3.99 -6.94
CA GLY A 60 -1.20 -4.50 -6.99
C GLY A 60 -0.59 -4.43 -5.59
N LEU A 61 -0.35 -5.58 -4.96
CA LEU A 61 0.38 -5.63 -3.70
C LEU A 61 1.87 -5.72 -4.01
N ILE A 62 2.60 -4.66 -3.68
CA ILE A 62 4.04 -4.56 -3.92
C ILE A 62 4.78 -5.11 -2.70
N ARG A 63 5.74 -5.98 -2.97
CA ARG A 63 6.74 -6.44 -1.99
C ARG A 63 8.14 -6.10 -2.49
N ARG A 64 9.10 -6.01 -1.59
CA ARG A 64 10.47 -5.62 -1.95
C ARG A 64 11.18 -6.69 -2.75
N LEU A 65 11.11 -7.93 -2.31
CA LEU A 65 11.84 -9.05 -2.88
C LEU A 65 10.91 -10.07 -3.57
N GLN A 66 11.43 -10.75 -4.58
CA GLN A 66 10.68 -11.77 -5.32
C GLN A 66 10.30 -12.97 -4.43
N GLU A 67 11.12 -13.31 -3.45
CA GLU A 67 10.82 -14.36 -2.48
C GLU A 67 9.58 -14.09 -1.67
N GLU A 68 9.27 -12.82 -1.42
CA GLU A 68 8.12 -12.38 -0.61
C GLU A 68 6.78 -12.56 -1.34
N ILE A 69 6.79 -12.70 -2.67
CA ILE A 69 5.58 -12.92 -3.48
C ILE A 69 5.34 -14.39 -3.85
N LYS A 70 6.21 -15.32 -3.38
CA LYS A 70 5.95 -16.76 -3.53
C LYS A 70 4.63 -17.14 -2.83
N PRO A 71 3.82 -18.03 -3.41
CA PRO A 71 2.49 -18.37 -2.84
C PRO A 71 2.52 -18.76 -1.37
N SER A 72 3.52 -19.54 -0.94
CA SER A 72 3.68 -19.98 0.44
C SER A 72 3.91 -18.84 1.45
N VAL A 73 4.47 -17.72 1.00
CA VAL A 73 4.69 -16.53 1.83
C VAL A 73 3.55 -15.54 1.67
N ALA A 74 3.15 -15.30 0.44
CA ALA A 74 2.21 -14.25 0.10
C ALA A 74 0.79 -14.49 0.63
N LEU A 75 0.35 -15.75 0.76
CA LEU A 75 -0.96 -16.08 1.36
C LEU A 75 -1.11 -15.53 2.77
N ASN A 76 -0.01 -15.42 3.53
CA ASN A 76 -0.05 -14.86 4.88
C ASN A 76 -0.45 -13.36 4.90
N TYR A 77 -0.22 -12.64 3.80
CA TYR A 77 -0.61 -11.22 3.72
C TYR A 77 -2.13 -11.02 3.67
N PHE A 78 -2.85 -12.07 3.35
CA PHE A 78 -4.32 -12.06 3.22
C PHE A 78 -5.03 -12.71 4.42
N SER A 79 -4.29 -13.26 5.40
CA SER A 79 -4.85 -13.98 6.55
C SER A 79 -5.82 -13.16 7.41
N ASP A 80 -5.71 -11.83 7.32
CA ASP A 80 -6.56 -10.89 8.05
C ASP A 80 -7.90 -10.60 7.36
N ILE A 81 -8.13 -11.14 6.16
CA ILE A 81 -9.30 -10.85 5.35
C ILE A 81 -10.27 -12.03 5.45
N ASP A 82 -11.46 -11.77 5.95
CA ASP A 82 -12.54 -12.77 5.98
C ASP A 82 -13.24 -12.84 4.62
N VAL A 83 -12.67 -13.66 3.73
CA VAL A 83 -13.17 -13.85 2.36
C VAL A 83 -14.61 -14.31 2.35
N TYR A 84 -14.95 -15.26 3.21
CA TYR A 84 -16.30 -15.84 3.28
C TYR A 84 -17.34 -14.76 3.55
N LYS A 85 -17.07 -13.91 4.53
CA LYS A 85 -17.95 -12.80 4.88
C LYS A 85 -18.07 -11.75 3.78
N ILE A 86 -16.97 -11.38 3.12
CA ILE A 86 -16.95 -10.32 2.10
C ILE A 86 -17.65 -10.76 0.82
N THR A 87 -17.63 -12.09 0.54
CA THR A 87 -18.21 -12.66 -0.69
C THR A 87 -19.56 -13.32 -0.46
N ASP A 88 -20.21 -13.05 0.68
CA ASP A 88 -21.51 -13.64 1.05
C ASP A 88 -21.52 -15.17 0.92
N GLY A 89 -20.44 -15.80 1.38
CA GLY A 89 -20.29 -17.25 1.39
C GLY A 89 -19.84 -17.87 0.06
N LYS A 90 -19.59 -17.09 -0.96
CA LYS A 90 -19.23 -17.62 -2.30
C LYS A 90 -17.82 -18.21 -2.34
N TYR A 91 -16.88 -17.62 -1.59
CA TYR A 91 -15.49 -18.07 -1.50
C TYR A 91 -15.05 -18.10 -0.03
N ASN A 92 -14.09 -18.95 0.30
CA ASN A 92 -13.62 -19.11 1.67
C ASN A 92 -12.11 -18.89 1.83
N THR A 93 -11.36 -18.70 0.73
CA THR A 93 -9.91 -18.53 0.77
C THR A 93 -9.39 -17.74 -0.43
N PHE A 94 -8.09 -17.51 -0.45
CA PHE A 94 -7.36 -17.01 -1.61
C PHE A 94 -6.52 -18.11 -2.24
N ASP A 95 -6.25 -17.98 -3.54
CA ASP A 95 -5.26 -18.78 -4.25
C ASP A 95 -4.32 -17.85 -5.03
N ILE A 96 -3.05 -18.21 -5.12
CA ILE A 96 -2.03 -17.45 -5.83
C ILE A 96 -1.43 -18.32 -6.92
N TYR A 97 -1.52 -17.81 -8.15
CA TYR A 97 -0.95 -18.48 -9.29
C TYR A 97 -0.31 -17.47 -10.26
N ARG A 98 0.96 -17.67 -10.58
CA ARG A 98 1.73 -16.79 -11.50
C ARG A 98 1.58 -15.30 -11.11
N GLU A 99 1.87 -14.98 -9.85
CA GLU A 99 1.80 -13.63 -9.31
C GLU A 99 0.41 -12.96 -9.37
N ARG A 100 -0.63 -13.75 -9.60
CA ARG A 100 -2.03 -13.29 -9.59
C ARG A 100 -2.76 -13.87 -8.40
N VAL A 101 -3.58 -13.03 -7.79
CA VAL A 101 -4.38 -13.38 -6.61
C VAL A 101 -5.81 -13.64 -7.05
N TYR A 102 -6.34 -14.78 -6.62
CA TYR A 102 -7.68 -15.22 -6.92
C TYR A 102 -8.47 -15.47 -5.64
N LEU A 103 -9.76 -15.22 -5.67
CA LEU A 103 -10.70 -15.81 -4.72
C LEU A 103 -10.81 -17.30 -5.03
N ALA A 104 -10.93 -18.12 -3.99
CA ALA A 104 -10.95 -19.57 -4.15
C ALA A 104 -11.82 -20.26 -3.09
N ASN A 105 -12.14 -21.50 -3.34
CA ASN A 105 -12.76 -22.38 -2.37
C ASN A 105 -11.79 -23.52 -2.03
N TYR A 106 -11.47 -23.63 -0.75
CA TYR A 106 -10.75 -24.78 -0.21
C TYR A 106 -11.78 -25.76 0.35
N ASP A 107 -11.71 -26.99 -0.13
CA ASP A 107 -12.53 -28.10 0.32
C ASP A 107 -11.78 -28.89 1.39
N MET A 108 -12.33 -28.94 2.60
CA MET A 108 -11.72 -29.61 3.76
C MET A 108 -11.68 -31.13 3.61
N ASP A 109 -12.65 -31.73 2.91
CA ASP A 109 -12.75 -33.18 2.77
C ASP A 109 -11.78 -33.72 1.72
N THR A 110 -11.66 -33.01 0.62
CA THR A 110 -10.79 -33.41 -0.50
C THR A 110 -9.40 -32.79 -0.46
N HIS A 111 -9.17 -31.80 0.44
CA HIS A 111 -7.97 -30.99 0.51
C HIS A 111 -7.58 -30.30 -0.81
N LYS A 112 -8.58 -29.98 -1.63
CA LYS A 112 -8.37 -29.32 -2.91
C LYS A 112 -8.81 -27.86 -2.90
N THR A 113 -8.06 -27.02 -3.61
CA THR A 113 -8.42 -25.62 -3.83
C THR A 113 -8.97 -25.45 -5.22
N LYS A 114 -10.20 -24.94 -5.33
CA LYS A 114 -10.82 -24.56 -6.59
C LYS A 114 -10.69 -23.06 -6.78
N ARG A 115 -9.91 -22.65 -7.77
CA ARG A 115 -9.71 -21.25 -8.13
C ARG A 115 -10.96 -20.63 -8.73
N GLY A 116 -11.27 -19.41 -8.32
CA GLY A 116 -12.40 -18.61 -8.76
C GLY A 116 -11.97 -17.30 -9.43
N GLU A 117 -12.53 -16.19 -8.97
CA GLU A 117 -12.37 -14.88 -9.58
C GLU A 117 -10.97 -14.28 -9.34
N PHE A 118 -10.39 -13.69 -10.38
CA PHE A 118 -9.14 -12.93 -10.32
C PHE A 118 -9.40 -11.55 -9.71
N ILE A 119 -8.58 -11.14 -8.72
CA ILE A 119 -8.80 -9.90 -7.98
C ILE A 119 -7.59 -8.97 -7.87
N GLY A 120 -6.39 -9.43 -8.14
CA GLY A 120 -5.21 -8.57 -8.02
C GLY A 120 -3.90 -9.24 -8.36
N TYR A 121 -2.84 -8.45 -8.26
CA TYR A 121 -1.48 -8.85 -8.61
C TYR A 121 -0.57 -8.80 -7.39
N LEU A 122 0.43 -9.67 -7.37
CA LEU A 122 1.62 -9.57 -6.52
C LEU A 122 2.76 -9.03 -7.38
N VAL A 123 3.46 -8.04 -6.86
CA VAL A 123 4.51 -7.35 -7.61
C VAL A 123 5.76 -7.29 -6.74
N ALA A 124 6.89 -7.76 -7.26
CA ALA A 124 8.17 -7.65 -6.58
C ALA A 124 8.99 -6.48 -7.13
N LEU A 125 9.32 -5.52 -6.28
CA LEU A 125 10.04 -4.33 -6.67
C LEU A 125 11.48 -4.63 -7.15
N SER A 126 12.06 -5.73 -6.66
CA SER A 126 13.41 -6.17 -7.09
C SER A 126 13.52 -6.52 -8.57
N ILE A 127 12.39 -6.81 -9.21
CA ILE A 127 12.31 -7.20 -10.62
C ILE A 127 11.38 -6.28 -11.42
N GLU A 128 11.23 -5.01 -11.00
CA GLU A 128 10.30 -4.05 -11.61
C GLU A 128 10.44 -3.93 -13.13
N GLN A 129 11.65 -4.11 -13.65
CA GLN A 129 11.92 -4.06 -15.09
C GLN A 129 11.20 -5.16 -15.88
N ASN A 130 10.90 -6.30 -15.25
CA ASN A 130 10.15 -7.38 -15.88
C ASN A 130 8.69 -7.01 -16.17
N TYR A 131 8.18 -5.97 -15.49
CA TYR A 131 6.82 -5.46 -15.71
C TYR A 131 6.77 -4.38 -16.81
N ALA A 132 7.93 -3.89 -17.25
CA ALA A 132 8.01 -2.95 -18.35
C ALA A 132 7.40 -3.56 -19.62
N GLY A 133 6.53 -2.82 -20.30
CA GLY A 133 5.79 -3.33 -21.45
C GLY A 133 4.52 -4.14 -21.12
N GLY A 134 4.34 -4.57 -19.87
CA GLY A 134 3.08 -5.20 -19.43
C GLY A 134 1.89 -4.22 -19.48
N SER A 135 0.68 -4.74 -19.61
CA SER A 135 -0.55 -3.94 -19.53
C SER A 135 -1.28 -4.23 -18.23
N PHE A 136 -1.39 -3.21 -17.38
CA PHE A 136 -2.01 -3.29 -16.05
C PHE A 136 -3.15 -2.27 -15.93
N LEU A 137 -3.95 -2.13 -16.98
CA LEU A 137 -4.99 -1.11 -17.10
C LEU A 137 -6.11 -1.26 -16.07
N ASP A 138 -6.27 -2.43 -15.51
CA ASP A 138 -7.23 -2.76 -14.47
C ASP A 138 -6.75 -2.48 -13.04
N ILE A 139 -5.45 -2.22 -12.84
CA ILE A 139 -4.94 -1.81 -11.53
C ILE A 139 -5.31 -0.36 -11.26
N THR A 140 -6.06 -0.16 -10.19
CA THR A 140 -6.43 1.17 -9.68
C THR A 140 -5.69 1.56 -8.42
N ASP A 141 -5.23 0.57 -7.67
CA ASP A 141 -4.57 0.79 -6.39
C ASP A 141 -3.33 -0.10 -6.28
N LEU A 142 -2.18 0.52 -6.07
CA LEU A 142 -0.94 -0.12 -5.69
C LEU A 142 -0.72 0.07 -4.19
N VAL A 143 -0.34 -0.97 -3.50
CA VAL A 143 -0.03 -0.92 -2.07
C VAL A 143 1.36 -1.47 -1.83
N PHE A 144 2.24 -0.66 -1.25
CA PHE A 144 3.57 -1.09 -0.83
C PHE A 144 3.71 -0.99 0.67
N GLU A 145 3.52 -2.10 1.36
CA GLU A 145 3.69 -2.17 2.81
C GLU A 145 5.16 -2.22 3.22
N GLU A 146 5.45 -1.72 4.42
CA GLU A 146 6.80 -1.67 4.98
C GLU A 146 7.80 -0.88 4.14
N VAL A 147 7.33 0.20 3.49
CA VAL A 147 8.20 1.10 2.74
C VAL A 147 9.37 1.60 3.59
N ILE A 148 9.14 1.92 4.87
CA ILE A 148 10.21 2.15 5.85
C ILE A 148 10.54 0.83 6.52
N THR A 149 11.78 0.38 6.39
CA THR A 149 12.24 -0.90 6.89
C THR A 149 13.52 -0.76 7.71
N ARG A 150 13.77 -1.72 8.60
CA ARG A 150 15.08 -1.92 9.24
C ARG A 150 16.00 -2.83 8.43
N LYS A 151 15.46 -3.47 7.40
CA LYS A 151 16.21 -4.30 6.46
C LYS A 151 16.91 -3.43 5.42
N ILE A 152 17.67 -4.05 4.55
CA ILE A 152 18.37 -3.36 3.45
C ILE A 152 17.35 -2.93 2.39
N TYR A 153 17.47 -1.69 1.94
CA TYR A 153 16.77 -1.18 0.76
C TYR A 153 17.41 -1.71 -0.53
N LEU A 154 16.62 -1.83 -1.58
CA LEU A 154 17.17 -2.10 -2.91
C LEU A 154 17.99 -0.90 -3.40
N LYS A 155 18.97 -1.17 -4.26
CA LYS A 155 19.68 -0.08 -4.95
C LYS A 155 18.68 0.72 -5.78
N ASN A 156 18.67 2.05 -5.60
CA ASN A 156 17.76 3.00 -6.26
C ASN A 156 16.27 2.62 -6.06
N GLU A 157 15.91 2.17 -4.85
CA GLU A 157 14.56 1.69 -4.56
C GLU A 157 13.46 2.73 -4.79
N PRO A 158 13.62 4.02 -4.40
CA PRO A 158 12.61 5.03 -4.67
C PRO A 158 12.36 5.25 -6.17
N SER A 159 13.41 5.30 -6.98
CA SER A 159 13.30 5.40 -8.44
C SER A 159 12.60 4.18 -9.03
N LYS A 160 12.92 2.96 -8.57
CA LYS A 160 12.27 1.72 -8.99
C LYS A 160 10.76 1.74 -8.71
N LEU A 161 10.39 2.21 -7.51
CA LEU A 161 8.98 2.31 -7.13
C LEU A 161 8.23 3.30 -8.01
N LEU A 162 8.85 4.44 -8.31
CA LEU A 162 8.26 5.46 -9.16
C LEU A 162 8.11 4.96 -10.61
N ASN A 163 9.13 4.28 -11.15
CA ASN A 163 9.07 3.66 -12.46
C ASN A 163 7.96 2.61 -12.55
N LEU A 164 7.82 1.77 -11.53
CA LEU A 164 6.72 0.80 -11.46
C LEU A 164 5.36 1.50 -11.44
N PHE A 165 5.21 2.56 -10.64
CA PHE A 165 3.99 3.35 -10.59
C PHE A 165 3.66 3.96 -11.95
N CYS A 166 4.61 4.60 -12.60
CA CYS A 166 4.44 5.18 -13.96
C CYS A 166 4.10 4.10 -14.99
N THR A 167 4.74 2.92 -14.91
CA THR A 167 4.45 1.76 -15.78
C THR A 167 3.00 1.29 -15.63
N VAL A 168 2.47 1.29 -14.42
CA VAL A 168 1.08 0.89 -14.16
C VAL A 168 0.11 2.00 -14.53
N ASP A 169 0.37 3.24 -14.14
CA ASP A 169 -0.54 4.36 -14.38
C ASP A 169 -0.58 4.78 -15.85
N ARG A 170 0.54 4.74 -16.57
CA ARG A 170 0.64 5.13 -17.99
C ARG A 170 0.00 6.49 -18.28
N LYS A 171 0.27 7.48 -17.46
CA LYS A 171 -0.28 8.84 -17.58
C LYS A 171 -1.81 8.93 -17.49
N ARG A 172 -2.50 7.89 -17.02
CA ARG A 172 -3.96 7.90 -16.85
C ARG A 172 -4.42 8.78 -15.70
N GLY A 173 -3.56 9.01 -14.71
CA GLY A 173 -3.90 9.75 -13.50
C GLY A 173 -4.92 9.06 -12.59
N THR A 174 -5.23 7.79 -12.86
CA THR A 174 -6.28 7.03 -12.16
C THR A 174 -5.75 6.06 -11.13
N THR A 175 -4.48 5.68 -11.23
CA THR A 175 -3.84 4.77 -10.27
C THR A 175 -3.47 5.53 -9.00
N ARG A 176 -3.68 4.89 -7.86
CA ARG A 176 -3.26 5.38 -6.53
C ARG A 176 -2.17 4.47 -5.98
N LEU A 177 -1.11 5.08 -5.43
CA LEU A 177 -0.06 4.38 -4.71
C LEU A 177 -0.20 4.67 -3.22
N TRP A 178 -0.30 3.62 -2.43
CA TRP A 178 -0.46 3.65 -0.98
C TRP A 178 0.81 3.12 -0.31
N LEU A 179 1.40 3.93 0.57
CA LEU A 179 2.67 3.66 1.24
C LEU A 179 2.47 3.65 2.77
N PRO A 180 1.84 2.61 3.33
CA PRO A 180 1.74 2.48 4.78
C PRO A 180 3.13 2.18 5.36
N GLY A 181 3.62 3.06 6.21
CA GLY A 181 4.94 2.97 6.84
C GLY A 181 4.90 3.10 8.35
N ASN A 182 5.72 2.31 9.04
CA ASN A 182 5.96 2.49 10.46
C ASN A 182 7.01 3.59 10.65
N THR A 183 6.83 4.46 11.65
CA THR A 183 7.80 5.49 12.02
C THR A 183 9.00 4.90 12.77
N ILE A 184 9.72 4.00 12.10
CA ILE A 184 10.88 3.31 12.66
C ILE A 184 12.14 4.17 12.54
N SER A 185 12.22 4.98 11.49
CA SER A 185 13.35 5.85 11.18
C SER A 185 12.84 7.14 10.55
N ARG A 186 13.51 8.25 10.84
CA ARG A 186 13.34 9.54 10.15
C ARG A 186 14.29 9.67 8.96
N VAL A 187 15.12 8.67 8.73
CA VAL A 187 16.07 8.62 7.62
C VAL A 187 15.73 7.40 6.79
N CYS A 188 15.40 7.61 5.54
CA CYS A 188 15.26 6.53 4.58
C CYS A 188 15.51 7.10 3.16
N PRO A 189 15.92 6.26 2.20
CA PRO A 189 16.26 6.71 0.84
C PRO A 189 15.15 7.49 0.15
N TYR A 190 13.90 7.18 0.44
CA TYR A 190 12.75 7.88 -0.13
C TYR A 190 12.67 9.35 0.29
N PHE A 191 13.03 9.66 1.55
CA PHE A 191 12.94 11.04 2.03
C PHE A 191 13.97 11.91 1.35
N GLU A 192 15.18 11.39 1.16
CA GLU A 192 16.27 12.08 0.48
C GLU A 192 15.97 12.22 -1.02
N GLU A 193 15.70 11.12 -1.71
CA GLU A 193 15.53 11.10 -3.18
C GLU A 193 14.28 11.87 -3.65
N TRP A 194 13.22 11.88 -2.83
CA TRP A 194 12.00 12.63 -3.12
C TRP A 194 11.94 14.02 -2.48
N GLY A 195 13.05 14.52 -1.96
CA GLY A 195 13.16 15.87 -1.40
C GLY A 195 12.29 16.12 -0.17
N MET A 196 12.01 15.08 0.61
CA MET A 196 11.07 15.14 1.73
C MET A 196 11.72 15.42 3.08
N ASP A 197 13.05 15.55 3.17
CA ASP A 197 13.75 15.64 4.45
C ASP A 197 13.24 16.75 5.35
N THR A 198 13.07 17.95 4.80
CA THR A 198 12.54 19.09 5.57
C THR A 198 11.12 18.84 6.06
N LEU A 199 10.27 18.26 5.22
CA LEU A 199 8.90 17.89 5.60
C LEU A 199 8.92 16.86 6.73
N MET A 200 9.73 15.81 6.60
CA MET A 200 9.78 14.72 7.56
C MET A 200 10.38 15.11 8.92
N ARG A 201 11.27 16.10 8.96
CA ARG A 201 11.77 16.67 10.22
C ARG A 201 10.71 17.48 10.97
N ASN A 202 9.81 18.13 10.23
CA ASN A 202 8.85 19.10 10.79
C ASN A 202 7.42 18.57 10.93
N ILE A 203 7.08 17.43 10.29
CA ILE A 203 5.74 16.88 10.37
C ILE A 203 5.42 16.37 11.77
N LYS A 204 4.24 16.71 12.28
CA LYS A 204 3.75 16.31 13.59
C LYS A 204 2.61 15.30 13.46
N GLN A 205 2.37 14.55 14.53
CA GLN A 205 1.22 13.64 14.57
C GLN A 205 -0.09 14.41 14.38
N GLY A 206 -0.89 13.92 13.44
CA GLY A 206 -2.14 14.54 13.02
C GLY A 206 -2.00 15.46 11.80
N ASP A 207 -0.79 15.75 11.35
CA ASP A 207 -0.57 16.56 10.15
C ASP A 207 -0.83 15.76 8.88
N ILE A 208 -1.37 16.47 7.87
CA ILE A 208 -1.43 16.03 6.48
C ILE A 208 -0.79 17.09 5.62
N LYS A 209 0.33 16.77 5.00
CA LYS A 209 1.08 17.66 4.12
C LYS A 209 1.08 17.13 2.69
N SER A 210 1.29 18.00 1.71
CA SER A 210 1.44 17.58 0.31
C SER A 210 2.71 18.16 -0.26
N VAL A 211 3.34 17.35 -1.12
CA VAL A 211 4.53 17.70 -1.91
C VAL A 211 4.33 17.25 -3.34
N TRP A 212 5.10 17.86 -4.26
CA TRP A 212 5.19 17.41 -5.64
C TRP A 212 6.51 16.66 -5.82
N ILE A 213 6.45 15.53 -6.50
CA ILE A 213 7.60 14.65 -6.73
C ILE A 213 7.82 14.58 -8.24
N PRO A 214 9.02 14.93 -8.74
CA PRO A 214 9.34 14.74 -10.14
C PRO A 214 9.37 13.24 -10.49
N THR A 215 8.73 12.85 -11.58
CA THR A 215 8.71 11.46 -12.06
C THR A 215 9.98 11.07 -12.81
N GLY A 216 10.79 12.03 -13.19
CA GLY A 216 11.91 11.84 -14.12
C GLY A 216 11.48 11.84 -15.59
N GLU A 217 10.19 11.93 -15.87
CA GLU A 217 9.64 12.09 -17.23
C GLU A 217 9.46 13.58 -17.55
N VAL A 218 9.39 13.87 -18.85
CA VAL A 218 8.96 15.17 -19.37
C VAL A 218 7.72 15.00 -20.22
N ASP A 219 6.91 16.04 -20.31
CA ASP A 219 5.76 16.09 -21.20
C ASP A 219 6.18 16.44 -22.67
N GLU A 220 5.19 16.62 -23.54
CA GLU A 220 5.40 16.92 -24.96
C GLU A 220 6.10 18.28 -25.17
N ASP A 221 5.99 19.19 -24.20
CA ASP A 221 6.60 20.51 -24.21
C ASP A 221 7.99 20.54 -23.51
N GLY A 222 8.47 19.39 -23.04
CA GLY A 222 9.73 19.22 -22.33
C GLY A 222 9.69 19.68 -20.87
N VAL A 223 8.48 19.88 -20.30
CA VAL A 223 8.31 20.25 -18.89
C VAL A 223 8.36 19.00 -18.02
N PRO A 224 9.09 19.02 -16.88
CA PRO A 224 9.12 17.89 -15.95
C PRO A 224 7.72 17.50 -15.47
N VAL A 225 7.39 16.22 -15.57
CA VAL A 225 6.14 15.67 -15.06
C VAL A 225 6.29 15.41 -13.57
N GLU A 226 5.39 15.98 -12.79
CA GLU A 226 5.35 15.81 -11.34
C GLU A 226 4.07 15.08 -10.91
N VAL A 227 4.19 14.28 -9.85
CA VAL A 227 3.04 13.66 -9.19
C VAL A 227 2.83 14.25 -7.80
N LYS A 228 1.58 14.50 -7.47
CA LYS A 228 1.23 14.99 -6.15
C LYS A 228 1.22 13.85 -5.14
N MET A 229 2.00 14.00 -4.09
CA MET A 229 2.01 13.10 -2.95
C MET A 229 1.41 13.78 -1.72
N SER A 230 0.63 13.06 -0.95
CA SER A 230 0.20 13.44 0.39
C SER A 230 0.87 12.55 1.43
N VAL A 231 1.37 13.17 2.49
CA VAL A 231 1.95 12.51 3.65
C VAL A 231 1.05 12.79 4.84
N GLU A 232 0.55 11.73 5.44
CA GLU A 232 -0.20 11.76 6.70
C GLU A 232 0.64 11.15 7.81
N TYR A 233 0.78 11.88 8.92
CA TYR A 233 1.36 11.33 10.15
C TYR A 233 0.22 11.06 11.14
N CYS A 234 -0.21 9.81 11.23
CA CYS A 234 -1.34 9.40 12.07
C CYS A 234 -1.10 9.71 13.53
N LYS A 235 -2.13 10.19 14.22
CA LYS A 235 -2.10 10.36 15.67
C LYS A 235 -1.92 9.00 16.36
N SER A 236 -1.13 8.98 17.44
CA SER A 236 -1.02 7.79 18.28
C SER A 236 -2.35 7.55 19.00
N THR A 237 -2.81 6.30 18.97
CA THR A 237 -4.04 5.90 19.69
C THR A 237 -3.78 5.61 21.16
N GLY A 238 -2.56 5.85 21.66
CA GLY A 238 -2.15 5.57 23.04
C GLY A 238 -2.08 4.08 23.39
N ARG A 239 -2.30 3.18 22.43
CA ARG A 239 -2.23 1.72 22.65
C ARG A 239 -0.87 1.10 22.38
N SER A 240 0.09 1.85 21.90
CA SER A 240 1.45 1.36 21.68
C SER A 240 2.31 1.64 22.90
N SER A 241 2.12 0.90 23.96
CA SER A 241 3.07 0.81 25.06
C SER A 241 4.20 -0.18 24.78
N PHE A 242 4.63 -0.33 23.55
CA PHE A 242 5.91 -0.95 23.26
C PHE A 242 6.99 0.13 23.28
N VAL A 243 7.37 0.52 24.47
CA VAL A 243 8.66 1.13 24.73
C VAL A 243 9.70 0.07 24.40
N ILE A 244 10.25 0.09 23.20
CA ILE A 244 11.46 -0.66 22.90
C ILE A 244 12.57 0.04 23.68
N GLY A 245 12.96 -0.60 24.80
CA GLY A 245 14.24 -0.43 25.44
C GLY A 245 14.61 1.03 25.74
N LYS A 246 14.15 1.56 26.85
CA LYS A 246 15.07 2.33 27.69
C LYS A 246 16.06 1.28 28.21
N HIS A 247 17.26 1.22 27.65
CA HIS A 247 18.38 0.74 28.37
C HIS A 247 18.51 1.69 29.57
N SER A 248 18.06 1.24 30.73
CA SER A 248 18.49 1.76 31.98
C SER A 248 20.00 1.59 32.03
N GLU A 249 20.70 2.66 32.33
CA GLU A 249 22.04 2.66 32.87
C GLU A 249 22.16 1.67 34.04
#